data_b963c492d7727e929f92cc3fac03be08
#
_entry.id   b963c492d7727e929f92cc3fac03be08
#
_cell.length_a   1.000
_cell.length_b   1.000
_cell.length_c   1.000
_cell.angle_alpha   90.00
_cell.angle_beta   90.00
_cell.angle_gamma   90.00
#
_symmetry.space_group_name_H-M   'P 1'
#
loop_
_entity.id
_entity.type
_entity.pdbx_description
1 polymer ?
#
loop_
_entity_poly.entity_id
_entity_poly.type
_entity_poly.pdbx_seq_one_letter_code
_entity_poly.pdbx_strand_id
1 'polypeptide(L)'
;MLFRSGQSGEDIELAKAVPAIDVIISAHSHTAIPEAVIIGDTILGSTGCYLENLGRMDLKMGESGPKLVNYELIPVTEDIPEDPEMAEIFAGYKKQIEAGYLAKEGVAFDQVIAYSSFDMISLGEMYRTHQEYTTGDLIADSYIYEARRNGIDDIDVALVGLGTIRGSIEKGYITVADAFEICSLGVGSDSSAGHPLLAAYITGKELKLLTELDASLGPSVSSIKMSYSGLSYRFNTKRILLDRVTSVRLVRDGIVFEDGTYQDPYYEEIDDKKLYKVCCNMYAANMLGMLNGLTKGVLSITPKNADGTPIEDFYSVALKNYDGDEIKEWIAFKNYLMSFPARGQVSQAAHVPDFLSSYYDPTPSIPLCYSEPMGRKTAYEQGGLAVISHPGTATKLIPHVILGAVCLIALIILAVVFGIRRLKRRVSKLR
;
A
#
# COMPACT_ATOMS: atom_id res chain seq x y z
N MET A 1 3.56 16.37 -28.45
CA MET A 1 3.16 16.31 -27.02
C MET A 1 2.85 14.88 -26.65
N LEU A 2 3.36 14.40 -25.54
CA LEU A 2 3.11 13.05 -25.02
C LEU A 2 2.47 13.16 -23.64
N PHE A 3 1.36 12.44 -23.43
CA PHE A 3 0.79 12.20 -22.10
C PHE A 3 1.27 10.84 -21.63
N ARG A 4 1.82 10.77 -20.44
CA ARG A 4 2.36 9.54 -19.90
C ARG A 4 2.02 9.37 -18.45
N SER A 5 1.78 8.10 -18.07
CA SER A 5 1.80 7.66 -16.68
C SER A 5 3.06 6.82 -16.45
N GLY A 6 3.93 7.27 -15.56
CA GLY A 6 5.18 6.60 -15.24
C GLY A 6 5.67 6.96 -13.85
N GLN A 7 6.67 6.24 -13.36
CA GLN A 7 7.30 6.59 -12.10
C GLN A 7 8.28 7.76 -12.27
N SER A 8 8.51 8.52 -11.20
CA SER A 8 9.46 9.63 -11.18
C SER A 8 10.85 9.15 -11.68
N GLY A 9 11.36 9.81 -12.73
CA GLY A 9 12.63 9.48 -13.39
C GLY A 9 12.49 8.78 -14.74
N GLU A 10 11.44 7.97 -14.97
CA GLU A 10 11.23 7.31 -16.28
C GLU A 10 10.97 8.32 -17.39
N ASP A 11 10.27 9.42 -17.09
CA ASP A 11 9.98 10.46 -18.07
C ASP A 11 11.25 11.22 -18.50
N ILE A 12 12.21 11.40 -17.57
CA ILE A 12 13.51 11.97 -17.86
C ILE A 12 14.31 11.04 -18.79
N GLU A 13 14.34 9.75 -18.51
CA GLU A 13 15.00 8.77 -19.37
C GLU A 13 14.33 8.65 -20.73
N LEU A 14 13.00 8.75 -20.80
CA LEU A 14 12.26 8.80 -22.06
C LEU A 14 12.63 10.04 -22.89
N ALA A 15 12.67 11.23 -22.28
CA ALA A 15 13.06 12.47 -22.96
C ALA A 15 14.49 12.36 -23.54
N LYS A 16 15.42 11.75 -22.79
CA LYS A 16 16.78 11.51 -23.27
C LYS A 16 16.84 10.49 -24.41
N ALA A 17 16.04 9.42 -24.33
CA ALA A 17 16.03 8.35 -25.33
C ALA A 17 15.32 8.74 -26.62
N VAL A 18 14.35 9.66 -26.56
CA VAL A 18 13.54 10.09 -27.71
C VAL A 18 13.52 11.63 -27.81
N PRO A 19 14.60 12.26 -28.28
CA PRO A 19 14.71 13.73 -28.38
C PRO A 19 13.70 14.42 -29.31
N ALA A 20 12.93 13.65 -30.07
CA ALA A 20 11.85 14.16 -30.94
C ALA A 20 10.56 14.50 -30.18
N ILE A 21 10.49 14.26 -28.88
CA ILE A 21 9.35 14.63 -28.04
C ILE A 21 9.55 16.07 -27.59
N ASP A 22 8.62 16.95 -27.97
CA ASP A 22 8.66 18.37 -27.58
C ASP A 22 8.19 18.59 -26.13
N VAL A 23 7.08 17.90 -25.72
CA VAL A 23 6.43 18.11 -24.43
C VAL A 23 5.99 16.78 -23.83
N ILE A 24 6.31 16.58 -22.56
CA ILE A 24 5.79 15.48 -21.73
C ILE A 24 4.91 16.07 -20.62
N ILE A 25 3.66 15.68 -20.57
CA ILE A 25 2.78 15.88 -19.40
C ILE A 25 2.85 14.59 -18.59
N SER A 26 3.56 14.65 -17.48
CA SER A 26 3.76 13.50 -16.59
C SER A 26 2.58 13.29 -15.64
N ALA A 27 2.34 12.05 -15.25
CA ALA A 27 1.27 11.65 -14.34
C ALA A 27 1.69 10.38 -13.55
N HIS A 28 0.75 9.73 -12.86
CA HIS A 28 0.88 8.45 -12.13
C HIS A 28 1.77 8.50 -10.88
N SER A 29 2.90 9.19 -10.91
CA SER A 29 3.78 9.31 -9.73
C SER A 29 3.23 10.26 -8.66
N HIS A 30 2.14 10.98 -8.96
CA HIS A 30 1.54 12.00 -8.10
C HIS A 30 2.52 13.11 -7.67
N THR A 31 3.57 13.33 -8.47
CA THR A 31 4.58 14.34 -8.18
C THR A 31 4.21 15.67 -8.81
N ALA A 32 3.98 16.70 -7.99
CA ALA A 32 3.88 18.06 -8.48
C ALA A 32 5.27 18.58 -8.87
N ILE A 33 5.38 19.17 -10.06
CA ILE A 33 6.59 19.81 -10.57
C ILE A 33 6.33 21.32 -10.62
N PRO A 34 6.78 22.11 -9.62
CA PRO A 34 6.48 23.54 -9.56
C PRO A 34 7.12 24.35 -10.68
N GLU A 35 8.25 23.91 -11.20
CA GLU A 35 8.99 24.53 -12.31
C GLU A 35 9.21 23.47 -13.39
N ALA A 36 8.86 23.78 -14.64
CA ALA A 36 9.03 22.84 -15.74
C ALA A 36 10.49 22.39 -15.88
N VAL A 37 10.68 21.07 -16.05
CA VAL A 37 12.01 20.49 -16.27
C VAL A 37 12.31 20.44 -17.76
N ILE A 38 13.49 20.96 -18.17
CA ILE A 38 13.94 20.95 -19.55
C ILE A 38 15.02 19.88 -19.72
N ILE A 39 14.79 18.95 -20.64
CA ILE A 39 15.72 17.86 -20.97
C ILE A 39 16.05 17.92 -22.45
N GLY A 40 17.20 18.48 -22.83
CA GLY A 40 17.48 18.86 -24.21
C GLY A 40 16.47 19.91 -24.68
N ASP A 41 15.65 19.58 -25.70
CA ASP A 41 14.57 20.44 -26.18
C ASP A 41 13.19 19.99 -25.63
N THR A 42 13.11 18.92 -24.86
CA THR A 42 11.86 18.39 -24.29
C THR A 42 11.46 19.15 -23.02
N ILE A 43 10.22 19.63 -22.96
CA ILE A 43 9.63 20.32 -21.81
C ILE A 43 8.78 19.31 -21.04
N LEU A 44 9.06 19.13 -19.72
CA LEU A 44 8.34 18.21 -18.85
C LEU A 44 7.66 18.97 -17.72
N GLY A 45 6.36 18.69 -17.53
CA GLY A 45 5.55 19.24 -16.45
C GLY A 45 4.60 18.22 -15.85
N SER A 46 4.20 18.43 -14.59
CA SER A 46 3.22 17.62 -13.87
C SER A 46 2.53 18.43 -12.79
N THR A 47 1.22 18.23 -12.62
CA THR A 47 0.38 18.97 -11.68
C THR A 47 0.26 18.32 -10.29
N GLY A 48 0.81 17.11 -10.10
CA GLY A 48 0.56 16.31 -8.91
C GLY A 48 -0.65 15.40 -9.09
N CYS A 49 -1.56 15.39 -8.13
CA CYS A 49 -2.73 14.50 -8.11
C CYS A 49 -3.98 15.22 -7.57
N TYR A 50 -5.11 14.51 -7.60
CA TYR A 50 -6.39 14.89 -6.97
C TYR A 50 -6.91 16.27 -7.29
N LEU A 51 -6.56 16.82 -8.46
CA LEU A 51 -6.95 18.17 -8.90
C LEU A 51 -6.49 19.31 -7.97
N GLU A 52 -5.48 19.08 -7.12
CA GLU A 52 -4.93 20.13 -6.25
C GLU A 52 -4.39 21.33 -7.03
N ASN A 53 -3.94 21.09 -8.26
CA ASN A 53 -3.39 22.13 -9.13
C ASN A 53 -3.88 22.01 -10.57
N LEU A 54 -4.16 23.16 -11.20
CA LEU A 54 -4.27 23.31 -12.63
C LEU A 54 -2.90 23.74 -13.20
N GLY A 55 -2.33 22.96 -14.10
CA GLY A 55 -1.07 23.31 -14.77
C GLY A 55 -1.32 24.18 -16.02
N ARG A 56 -0.66 25.34 -16.09
CA ARG A 56 -0.63 26.19 -17.28
C ARG A 56 0.77 26.18 -17.89
N MET A 57 0.84 25.89 -19.19
CA MET A 57 2.08 25.90 -19.97
C MET A 57 1.89 26.72 -21.24
N ASP A 58 2.50 27.90 -21.31
CA ASP A 58 2.45 28.77 -22.47
C ASP A 58 3.66 28.47 -23.37
N LEU A 59 3.38 28.09 -24.63
CA LEU A 59 4.39 27.68 -25.58
C LEU A 59 4.39 28.63 -26.77
N LYS A 60 5.58 29.03 -27.25
CA LYS A 60 5.77 29.76 -28.50
C LYS A 60 6.39 28.83 -29.55
N MET A 61 5.72 28.65 -30.66
CA MET A 61 6.24 27.88 -31.79
C MET A 61 7.40 28.59 -32.45
N GLY A 62 8.53 27.92 -32.59
CA GLY A 62 9.73 28.37 -33.30
C GLY A 62 10.05 27.43 -34.46
N GLU A 63 11.10 27.74 -35.24
CA GLU A 63 11.55 26.92 -36.39
C GLU A 63 12.04 25.51 -35.93
N SER A 64 12.59 25.40 -34.72
CA SER A 64 13.11 24.15 -34.12
C SER A 64 12.15 23.49 -33.11
N GLY A 65 10.85 23.86 -33.12
CA GLY A 65 9.86 23.32 -32.17
C GLY A 65 9.36 24.34 -31.14
N PRO A 66 8.51 23.94 -30.21
CA PRO A 66 7.95 24.80 -29.17
C PRO A 66 9.01 25.19 -28.13
N LYS A 67 8.94 26.46 -27.71
CA LYS A 67 9.75 27.00 -26.61
C LYS A 67 8.84 27.38 -25.46
N LEU A 68 9.23 27.04 -24.25
CA LEU A 68 8.53 27.43 -23.04
C LEU A 68 8.60 28.95 -22.84
N VAL A 69 7.43 29.58 -22.69
CA VAL A 69 7.29 31.02 -22.38
C VAL A 69 6.95 31.17 -20.89
N ASN A 70 6.00 30.38 -20.39
CA ASN A 70 5.59 30.37 -19.00
C ASN A 70 5.15 28.97 -18.60
N TYR A 71 5.34 28.64 -17.32
CA TYR A 71 4.82 27.45 -16.68
C TYR A 71 4.44 27.80 -15.24
N GLU A 72 3.23 27.46 -14.85
CA GLU A 72 2.76 27.66 -13.49
C GLU A 72 1.79 26.58 -13.06
N LEU A 73 1.80 26.26 -11.77
CA LEU A 73 0.77 25.49 -11.11
C LEU A 73 -0.16 26.46 -10.38
N ILE A 74 -1.42 26.44 -10.77
CA ILE A 74 -2.49 27.26 -10.18
C ILE A 74 -3.22 26.39 -9.16
N PRO A 75 -3.10 26.66 -7.84
CA PRO A 75 -3.79 25.89 -6.83
C PRO A 75 -5.31 25.96 -7.02
N VAL A 76 -5.98 24.82 -6.93
CA VAL A 76 -7.44 24.74 -6.89
C VAL A 76 -7.86 24.82 -5.43
N THR A 77 -8.52 25.92 -5.06
CA THR A 77 -8.91 26.22 -3.66
C THR A 77 -10.41 26.41 -3.55
N GLU A 78 -10.95 26.35 -2.33
CA GLU A 78 -12.37 26.57 -2.04
C GLU A 78 -12.87 27.99 -2.43
N ASP A 79 -11.95 28.94 -2.60
CA ASP A 79 -12.29 30.30 -3.02
C ASP A 79 -12.69 30.40 -4.50
N ILE A 80 -12.43 29.36 -5.30
CA ILE A 80 -12.79 29.30 -6.72
C ILE A 80 -14.27 28.94 -6.81
N PRO A 81 -15.12 29.83 -7.39
CA PRO A 81 -16.54 29.52 -7.52
C PRO A 81 -16.78 28.35 -8.45
N GLU A 82 -17.71 27.49 -8.09
CA GLU A 82 -18.15 26.39 -8.95
C GLU A 82 -18.81 26.92 -10.23
N ASP A 83 -18.54 26.26 -11.34
CA ASP A 83 -19.28 26.47 -12.57
C ASP A 83 -20.68 25.85 -12.44
N PRO A 84 -21.79 26.63 -12.58
CA PRO A 84 -23.13 26.12 -12.34
C PRO A 84 -23.56 24.99 -13.28
N GLU A 85 -23.10 24.98 -14.54
CA GLU A 85 -23.42 23.92 -15.50
C GLU A 85 -22.71 22.62 -15.10
N MET A 86 -21.45 22.69 -14.70
CA MET A 86 -20.71 21.53 -14.20
C MET A 86 -21.31 21.00 -12.89
N ALA A 87 -21.70 21.87 -11.96
CA ALA A 87 -22.35 21.48 -10.73
C ALA A 87 -23.67 20.71 -10.96
N GLU A 88 -24.47 21.12 -11.97
CA GLU A 88 -25.68 20.38 -12.36
C GLU A 88 -25.36 18.99 -12.94
N ILE A 89 -24.33 18.90 -13.79
CA ILE A 89 -23.87 17.62 -14.35
C ILE A 89 -23.43 16.67 -13.23
N PHE A 90 -22.60 17.13 -12.28
CA PHE A 90 -22.15 16.32 -11.15
C PHE A 90 -23.31 15.91 -10.24
N ALA A 91 -24.27 16.79 -9.98
CA ALA A 91 -25.48 16.42 -9.23
C ALA A 91 -26.29 15.33 -9.95
N GLY A 92 -26.31 15.35 -11.28
CA GLY A 92 -26.91 14.28 -12.09
C GLY A 92 -26.22 12.94 -11.94
N TYR A 93 -24.89 12.91 -12.00
CA TYR A 93 -24.12 11.68 -11.77
C TYR A 93 -24.26 11.15 -10.33
N LYS A 94 -24.25 12.03 -9.34
CA LYS A 94 -24.45 11.67 -7.94
C LYS A 94 -25.79 10.94 -7.73
N LYS A 95 -26.90 11.47 -8.29
CA LYS A 95 -28.20 10.82 -8.26
C LYS A 95 -28.21 9.44 -8.91
N GLN A 96 -27.47 9.28 -10.03
CA GLN A 96 -27.35 7.97 -10.69
C GLN A 96 -26.59 6.96 -9.83
N ILE A 97 -25.48 7.37 -9.19
CA ILE A 97 -24.70 6.55 -8.27
C ILE A 97 -25.55 6.14 -7.05
N GLU A 98 -26.29 7.09 -6.46
CA GLU A 98 -27.17 6.83 -5.33
C GLU A 98 -28.26 5.81 -5.70
N ALA A 99 -28.96 6.02 -6.82
CA ALA A 99 -30.05 5.14 -7.23
C ALA A 99 -29.59 3.76 -7.72
N GLY A 100 -28.46 3.71 -8.43
CA GLY A 100 -27.99 2.49 -9.10
C GLY A 100 -27.06 1.63 -8.23
N TYR A 101 -26.21 2.25 -7.42
CA TYR A 101 -25.17 1.54 -6.68
C TYR A 101 -25.36 1.63 -5.17
N LEU A 102 -25.40 2.84 -4.58
CA LEU A 102 -25.46 3.03 -3.14
C LEU A 102 -26.80 2.57 -2.52
N ALA A 103 -27.89 2.59 -3.30
CA ALA A 103 -29.19 2.10 -2.83
C ALA A 103 -29.16 0.63 -2.40
N LYS A 104 -28.34 -0.20 -3.05
CA LYS A 104 -28.13 -1.61 -2.65
C LYS A 104 -27.46 -1.73 -1.29
N GLU A 105 -26.59 -0.77 -0.98
CA GLU A 105 -25.86 -0.71 0.27
C GLU A 105 -26.64 0.02 1.39
N GLY A 106 -27.81 0.55 1.09
CA GLY A 106 -28.67 1.26 2.04
C GLY A 106 -28.12 2.58 2.53
N VAL A 107 -27.25 3.24 1.76
CA VAL A 107 -26.58 4.49 2.12
C VAL A 107 -26.71 5.54 1.01
N ALA A 108 -26.51 6.82 1.37
CA ALA A 108 -26.44 7.95 0.44
C ALA A 108 -25.01 8.48 0.32
N PHE A 109 -24.71 9.18 -0.77
CA PHE A 109 -23.36 9.66 -1.10
C PHE A 109 -22.73 10.53 0.00
N ASP A 110 -23.46 11.52 0.49
CA ASP A 110 -23.00 12.44 1.56
C ASP A 110 -23.42 11.99 2.97
N GLN A 111 -23.91 10.76 3.12
CA GLN A 111 -24.29 10.27 4.44
C GLN A 111 -23.07 10.20 5.34
N VAL A 112 -23.14 10.89 6.50
CA VAL A 112 -22.16 10.76 7.56
C VAL A 112 -22.25 9.37 8.17
N ILE A 113 -21.14 8.65 8.20
CA ILE A 113 -21.07 7.27 8.70
C ILE A 113 -20.15 7.09 9.91
N ALA A 114 -19.22 8.04 10.13
CA ALA A 114 -18.34 8.01 11.28
C ALA A 114 -17.84 9.42 11.64
N TYR A 115 -17.15 9.50 12.77
CA TYR A 115 -16.43 10.68 13.23
C TYR A 115 -15.02 10.29 13.70
N SER A 116 -14.00 11.07 13.36
CA SER A 116 -12.67 10.97 13.93
C SER A 116 -12.39 12.18 14.83
N SER A 117 -11.92 11.94 16.07
CA SER A 117 -11.48 13.00 16.98
C SER A 117 -10.03 13.44 16.76
N PHE A 118 -9.31 12.81 15.84
CA PHE A 118 -7.90 13.00 15.54
C PHE A 118 -7.65 12.87 14.04
N ASP A 119 -6.53 13.45 13.59
CA ASP A 119 -6.00 13.23 12.26
C ASP A 119 -5.13 11.97 12.23
N MET A 120 -5.26 11.17 11.19
CA MET A 120 -4.29 10.12 10.88
C MET A 120 -3.20 10.68 9.99
N ILE A 121 -2.07 9.97 9.90
CA ILE A 121 -0.95 10.37 9.06
C ILE A 121 -1.41 10.52 7.60
N SER A 122 -1.04 11.62 6.95
CA SER A 122 -1.45 11.91 5.58
C SER A 122 -0.91 10.87 4.58
N LEU A 123 -1.62 10.69 3.47
CA LEU A 123 -1.18 9.77 2.40
C LEU A 123 0.23 10.11 1.91
N GLY A 124 0.54 11.38 1.69
CA GLY A 124 1.87 11.83 1.28
C GLY A 124 2.97 11.44 2.27
N GLU A 125 2.68 11.51 3.58
CA GLU A 125 3.62 11.08 4.63
C GLU A 125 3.77 9.56 4.67
N MET A 126 2.69 8.79 4.46
CA MET A 126 2.77 7.32 4.35
C MET A 126 3.70 6.89 3.20
N TYR A 127 3.67 7.61 2.07
CA TYR A 127 4.59 7.32 0.96
C TYR A 127 6.05 7.65 1.28
N ARG A 128 6.31 8.73 2.05
CA ARG A 128 7.67 9.18 2.40
C ARG A 128 8.32 8.41 3.55
N THR A 129 7.54 7.93 4.51
CA THR A 129 8.04 7.22 5.70
C THR A 129 7.89 5.71 5.57
N HIS A 130 8.51 4.95 6.48
CA HIS A 130 8.30 3.50 6.60
C HIS A 130 8.09 3.13 8.06
N GLN A 131 6.83 3.16 8.46
CA GLN A 131 6.38 2.90 9.83
C GLN A 131 5.02 2.19 9.81
N GLU A 132 4.42 1.98 10.96
CA GLU A 132 3.04 1.56 11.08
C GLU A 132 2.10 2.72 10.69
N TYR A 133 1.08 2.42 9.91
CA TYR A 133 0.09 3.40 9.46
C TYR A 133 -1.29 2.98 9.94
N THR A 134 -1.83 3.71 10.90
CA THR A 134 -3.11 3.36 11.53
C THR A 134 -4.30 3.39 10.57
N THR A 135 -4.26 4.22 9.51
CA THR A 135 -5.24 4.15 8.41
C THR A 135 -5.24 2.77 7.74
N GLY A 136 -4.05 2.24 7.43
CA GLY A 136 -3.92 0.92 6.83
C GLY A 136 -4.33 -0.20 7.80
N ASP A 137 -4.05 -0.04 9.09
CA ASP A 137 -4.45 -0.99 10.12
C ASP A 137 -5.97 -1.03 10.29
N LEU A 138 -6.62 0.14 10.26
CA LEU A 138 -8.07 0.27 10.30
C LEU A 138 -8.75 -0.40 9.10
N ILE A 139 -8.16 -0.24 7.89
CA ILE A 139 -8.64 -0.92 6.69
C ILE A 139 -8.44 -2.44 6.82
N ALA A 140 -7.27 -2.91 7.29
CA ALA A 140 -7.01 -4.33 7.47
C ALA A 140 -7.95 -4.98 8.49
N ASP A 141 -8.27 -4.27 9.59
CA ASP A 141 -9.24 -4.71 10.58
C ASP A 141 -10.64 -4.84 9.98
N SER A 142 -11.02 -3.92 9.08
CA SER A 142 -12.30 -3.95 8.41
C SER A 142 -12.49 -5.21 7.56
N TYR A 143 -11.42 -5.78 7.00
CA TYR A 143 -11.51 -7.02 6.21
C TYR A 143 -11.90 -8.21 7.09
N ILE A 144 -11.26 -8.34 8.26
CA ILE A 144 -11.62 -9.41 9.21
C ILE A 144 -13.02 -9.19 9.76
N TYR A 145 -13.38 -7.94 10.09
CA TYR A 145 -14.71 -7.59 10.58
C TYR A 145 -15.79 -8.00 9.57
N GLU A 146 -15.65 -7.59 8.31
CA GLU A 146 -16.67 -7.86 7.30
C GLU A 146 -16.72 -9.36 6.92
N ALA A 147 -15.58 -10.05 6.89
CA ALA A 147 -15.56 -11.50 6.72
C ALA A 147 -16.35 -12.20 7.82
N ARG A 148 -16.13 -11.88 9.10
CA ARG A 148 -16.85 -12.42 10.25
C ARG A 148 -18.34 -12.10 10.18
N ARG A 149 -18.69 -10.87 9.81
CA ARG A 149 -20.09 -10.45 9.64
C ARG A 149 -20.83 -11.29 8.61
N ASN A 150 -20.11 -11.87 7.66
CA ASN A 150 -20.64 -12.78 6.64
C ASN A 150 -20.36 -14.28 6.94
N GLY A 151 -20.07 -14.62 8.21
CA GLY A 151 -19.91 -16.02 8.67
C GLY A 151 -18.57 -16.65 8.31
N ILE A 152 -17.56 -15.86 7.98
CA ILE A 152 -16.21 -16.31 7.65
C ILE A 152 -15.27 -15.96 8.83
N ASP A 153 -15.21 -16.86 9.83
CA ASP A 153 -14.55 -16.61 11.12
C ASP A 153 -13.08 -17.09 11.16
N ASP A 154 -12.61 -17.77 10.12
CA ASP A 154 -11.34 -18.48 10.08
C ASP A 154 -10.18 -17.71 9.40
N ILE A 155 -10.34 -16.40 9.22
CA ILE A 155 -9.25 -15.54 8.73
C ILE A 155 -8.19 -15.37 9.82
N ASP A 156 -6.96 -15.80 9.57
CA ASP A 156 -5.84 -15.64 10.49
C ASP A 156 -5.22 -14.24 10.45
N VAL A 157 -5.09 -13.69 9.24
CA VAL A 157 -4.41 -12.42 8.98
C VAL A 157 -5.13 -11.69 7.85
N ALA A 158 -5.27 -10.38 7.96
CA ALA A 158 -5.58 -9.53 6.82
C ALA A 158 -4.42 -8.59 6.52
N LEU A 159 -4.24 -8.24 5.24
CA LEU A 159 -3.20 -7.31 4.80
C LEU A 159 -3.71 -6.32 3.75
N VAL A 160 -3.17 -5.11 3.84
CA VAL A 160 -3.46 -3.99 2.93
C VAL A 160 -2.15 -3.44 2.41
N GLY A 161 -2.02 -3.33 1.10
CA GLY A 161 -0.88 -2.66 0.47
C GLY A 161 -1.08 -1.15 0.42
N LEU A 162 -0.06 -0.37 0.79
CA LEU A 162 -0.13 1.11 0.69
C LEU A 162 -0.48 1.57 -0.74
N GLY A 163 -0.10 0.78 -1.75
CA GLY A 163 -0.44 1.07 -3.14
C GLY A 163 -1.94 1.10 -3.47
N THR A 164 -2.82 0.60 -2.58
CA THR A 164 -4.28 0.66 -2.76
C THR A 164 -4.94 1.79 -1.97
N ILE A 165 -4.29 2.33 -0.97
CA ILE A 165 -4.82 3.43 -0.16
C ILE A 165 -4.75 4.73 -0.97
N ARG A 166 -5.87 5.46 -1.06
CA ARG A 166 -5.99 6.67 -1.87
C ARG A 166 -6.27 7.94 -1.07
N GLY A 167 -6.49 7.81 0.22
CA GLY A 167 -6.74 8.93 1.14
C GLY A 167 -6.29 8.62 2.56
N SER A 168 -6.50 9.54 3.45
CA SER A 168 -6.30 9.39 4.89
C SER A 168 -7.52 9.93 5.64
N ILE A 169 -7.62 9.60 6.91
CA ILE A 169 -8.68 10.09 7.78
C ILE A 169 -8.21 11.37 8.45
N GLU A 170 -8.97 12.44 8.23
CA GLU A 170 -8.81 13.70 8.93
C GLU A 170 -9.82 13.79 10.08
N LYS A 171 -9.49 14.62 11.07
CA LYS A 171 -10.39 14.91 12.17
C LYS A 171 -11.68 15.56 11.67
N GLY A 172 -12.80 14.95 11.98
CA GLY A 172 -14.11 15.44 11.54
C GLY A 172 -15.10 14.32 11.28
N TYR A 173 -16.20 14.68 10.62
CA TYR A 173 -17.19 13.72 10.15
C TYR A 173 -16.72 13.09 8.84
N ILE A 174 -16.97 11.80 8.73
CA ILE A 174 -16.58 10.98 7.59
C ILE A 174 -17.86 10.54 6.87
N THR A 175 -17.94 10.79 5.59
CA THR A 175 -19.07 10.42 4.74
C THR A 175 -18.83 9.09 4.02
N VAL A 176 -19.85 8.58 3.35
CA VAL A 176 -19.74 7.43 2.44
C VAL A 176 -18.75 7.73 1.31
N ALA A 177 -18.77 8.95 0.78
CA ALA A 177 -17.86 9.38 -0.28
C ALA A 177 -16.39 9.35 0.19
N ASP A 178 -16.11 9.84 1.41
CA ASP A 178 -14.75 9.82 2.00
C ASP A 178 -14.25 8.38 2.18
N ALA A 179 -15.10 7.48 2.70
CA ALA A 179 -14.74 6.08 2.85
C ALA A 179 -14.48 5.39 1.51
N PHE A 180 -15.27 5.72 0.49
CA PHE A 180 -15.04 5.23 -0.87
C PHE A 180 -13.73 5.78 -1.43
N GLU A 181 -13.44 7.07 -1.27
CA GLU A 181 -12.21 7.69 -1.78
C GLU A 181 -10.97 6.99 -1.24
N ILE A 182 -10.93 6.69 0.06
CA ILE A 182 -9.80 6.00 0.70
C ILE A 182 -9.53 4.62 0.08
N CYS A 183 -10.58 3.89 -0.32
CA CYS A 183 -10.51 2.53 -0.88
C CYS A 183 -11.11 2.45 -2.30
N SER A 184 -10.91 3.48 -3.14
CA SER A 184 -11.62 3.66 -4.42
C SER A 184 -11.15 2.80 -5.58
N LEU A 185 -10.09 2.01 -5.41
CA LEU A 185 -9.50 1.27 -6.52
C LEU A 185 -10.23 -0.01 -6.87
N GLY A 186 -10.13 -0.33 -8.16
CA GLY A 186 -10.52 -1.63 -8.70
C GLY A 186 -11.96 -1.73 -9.13
N VAL A 187 -12.23 -2.86 -9.77
CA VAL A 187 -13.55 -3.28 -10.25
C VAL A 187 -13.66 -4.77 -10.00
N GLY A 188 -14.82 -5.22 -9.52
CA GLY A 188 -15.09 -6.63 -9.32
C GLY A 188 -15.43 -7.38 -10.61
N SER A 189 -15.62 -8.69 -10.50
CA SER A 189 -16.06 -9.53 -11.63
C SER A 189 -17.48 -9.18 -12.09
N ASP A 190 -18.26 -8.57 -11.20
CA ASP A 190 -19.62 -8.04 -11.43
C ASP A 190 -19.62 -6.66 -12.10
N SER A 191 -18.45 -6.13 -12.46
CA SER A 191 -18.26 -4.77 -13.01
C SER A 191 -18.64 -3.63 -12.06
N SER A 192 -18.86 -3.91 -10.77
CA SER A 192 -19.06 -2.88 -9.76
C SER A 192 -17.76 -2.33 -9.21
N ALA A 193 -17.76 -1.07 -8.75
CA ALA A 193 -16.59 -0.37 -8.24
C ALA A 193 -16.06 -1.00 -6.93
N GLY A 194 -14.73 -1.01 -6.79
CA GLY A 194 -14.00 -1.53 -5.64
C GLY A 194 -13.37 -2.90 -5.89
N HIS A 195 -12.16 -3.10 -5.36
CA HIS A 195 -11.52 -4.41 -5.38
C HIS A 195 -12.32 -5.41 -4.52
N PRO A 196 -12.57 -6.63 -5.01
CA PRO A 196 -13.08 -7.69 -4.15
C PRO A 196 -12.02 -8.10 -3.12
N LEU A 197 -12.47 -8.46 -1.92
CA LEU A 197 -11.66 -9.14 -0.92
C LEU A 197 -11.52 -10.61 -1.28
N LEU A 198 -10.35 -11.15 -1.05
CA LEU A 198 -9.99 -12.54 -1.31
C LEU A 198 -9.52 -13.19 -0.04
N ALA A 199 -9.70 -14.50 0.10
CA ALA A 199 -9.05 -15.28 1.15
C ALA A 199 -8.34 -16.48 0.56
N ALA A 200 -7.04 -16.57 0.81
CA ALA A 200 -6.18 -17.64 0.33
C ALA A 200 -5.28 -18.14 1.46
N TYR A 201 -4.76 -19.35 1.30
CA TYR A 201 -3.81 -19.91 2.27
C TYR A 201 -2.37 -19.71 1.80
N ILE A 202 -1.51 -19.29 2.72
CA ILE A 202 -0.05 -19.28 2.53
C ILE A 202 0.61 -19.99 3.73
N THR A 203 1.80 -20.51 3.53
CA THR A 203 2.58 -21.11 4.62
C THR A 203 3.10 -20.03 5.57
N GLY A 204 3.38 -20.40 6.82
CA GLY A 204 3.98 -19.48 7.79
C GLY A 204 5.34 -18.94 7.32
N LYS A 205 6.09 -19.72 6.55
CA LYS A 205 7.33 -19.26 5.91
C LYS A 205 7.05 -18.15 4.90
N GLU A 206 6.02 -18.28 4.07
CA GLU A 206 5.60 -17.26 3.09
C GLU A 206 5.05 -16.02 3.80
N LEU A 207 4.32 -16.19 4.91
CA LEU A 207 3.84 -15.07 5.74
C LEU A 207 5.01 -14.26 6.34
N LYS A 208 6.05 -14.94 6.86
CA LYS A 208 7.28 -14.27 7.30
C LYS A 208 8.01 -13.58 6.15
N LEU A 209 7.98 -14.14 4.94
CA LEU A 209 8.56 -13.50 3.76
C LEU A 209 7.82 -12.22 3.39
N LEU A 210 6.50 -12.14 3.52
CA LEU A 210 5.73 -10.91 3.30
C LEU A 210 6.23 -9.77 4.20
N THR A 211 6.41 -10.04 5.50
CA THR A 211 6.92 -9.03 6.44
C THR A 211 8.36 -8.63 6.12
N GLU A 212 9.17 -9.56 5.64
CA GLU A 212 10.55 -9.27 5.23
C GLU A 212 10.61 -8.39 3.97
N LEU A 213 9.71 -8.62 2.99
CA LEU A 213 9.59 -7.78 1.81
C LEU A 213 9.18 -6.35 2.17
N ASP A 214 8.21 -6.17 3.05
CA ASP A 214 7.83 -4.86 3.59
C ASP A 214 9.01 -4.19 4.29
N ALA A 215 9.67 -4.88 5.24
CA ALA A 215 10.78 -4.33 6.01
C ALA A 215 12.01 -3.98 5.15
N SER A 216 12.30 -4.78 4.12
CA SER A 216 13.51 -4.64 3.31
C SER A 216 13.31 -3.76 2.08
N LEU A 217 12.20 -3.88 1.37
CA LEU A 217 11.94 -3.19 0.11
C LEU A 217 11.01 -1.98 0.26
N GLY A 218 10.13 -1.98 1.26
CA GLY A 218 9.20 -0.88 1.54
C GLY A 218 9.84 0.51 1.61
N PRO A 219 11.03 0.69 2.21
CA PRO A 219 11.71 1.99 2.20
C PRO A 219 12.04 2.54 0.81
N SER A 220 12.24 1.67 -0.18
CA SER A 220 12.60 2.05 -1.56
C SER A 220 11.43 1.96 -2.53
N VAL A 221 10.42 1.13 -2.24
CA VAL A 221 9.27 0.87 -3.10
C VAL A 221 8.01 1.00 -2.27
N SER A 222 7.44 2.20 -2.24
CA SER A 222 6.32 2.52 -1.35
C SER A 222 5.08 1.66 -1.56
N SER A 223 4.81 1.20 -2.79
CA SER A 223 3.66 0.35 -3.09
C SER A 223 3.71 -1.05 -2.45
N ILE A 224 4.90 -1.48 -1.97
CA ILE A 224 5.06 -2.78 -1.28
C ILE A 224 4.88 -2.64 0.24
N LYS A 225 4.79 -1.43 0.78
CA LYS A 225 4.51 -1.23 2.20
C LYS A 225 3.15 -1.81 2.53
N MET A 226 3.08 -2.52 3.66
CA MET A 226 1.88 -3.23 4.06
C MET A 226 1.46 -2.87 5.48
N SER A 227 0.16 -2.84 5.73
CA SER A 227 -0.47 -2.85 7.05
C SER A 227 -1.16 -4.19 7.28
N TYR A 228 -1.28 -4.60 8.53
CA TYR A 228 -1.76 -5.93 8.88
C TYR A 228 -2.82 -5.89 9.99
N SER A 229 -3.76 -6.82 9.93
CA SER A 229 -4.59 -7.25 11.05
C SER A 229 -4.29 -8.71 11.38
N GLY A 230 -4.30 -9.07 12.64
CA GLY A 230 -3.98 -10.44 13.10
C GLY A 230 -2.48 -10.79 13.05
N LEU A 231 -1.60 -9.86 12.69
CA LEU A 231 -0.15 -10.06 12.62
C LEU A 231 0.60 -8.90 13.25
N SER A 232 1.71 -9.21 13.94
CA SER A 232 2.71 -8.22 14.33
C SER A 232 4.12 -8.66 13.96
N TYR A 233 5.00 -7.71 13.65
CA TYR A 233 6.40 -8.01 13.40
C TYR A 233 7.32 -6.87 13.84
N ARG A 234 8.57 -7.27 14.13
CA ARG A 234 9.66 -6.34 14.50
C ARG A 234 10.82 -6.51 13.55
N PHE A 235 11.44 -5.41 13.16
CA PHE A 235 12.59 -5.44 12.26
C PHE A 235 13.68 -4.47 12.67
N ASN A 236 14.93 -4.84 12.40
CA ASN A 236 16.12 -4.02 12.66
C ASN A 236 16.62 -3.41 11.35
N THR A 237 16.58 -2.08 11.25
CA THR A 237 16.97 -1.35 10.04
C THR A 237 18.46 -1.43 9.72
N LYS A 238 19.30 -1.81 10.71
CA LYS A 238 20.76 -1.98 10.53
C LYS A 238 21.16 -3.36 9.97
N ARG A 239 20.20 -4.27 9.81
CA ARG A 239 20.45 -5.57 9.19
C ARG A 239 20.49 -5.47 7.67
N ILE A 240 21.10 -6.48 7.04
CA ILE A 240 21.12 -6.57 5.56
C ILE A 240 19.72 -6.78 4.99
N LEU A 241 19.56 -6.41 3.72
CA LEU A 241 18.30 -6.64 2.98
C LEU A 241 17.93 -8.13 3.01
N LEU A 242 16.64 -8.41 3.11
CA LEU A 242 16.03 -9.74 3.21
C LEU A 242 16.46 -10.53 4.45
N ASP A 243 16.88 -9.81 5.52
CA ASP A 243 17.22 -10.35 6.84
C ASP A 243 16.94 -9.33 7.96
N ARG A 244 16.06 -8.37 7.72
CA ARG A 244 15.74 -7.29 8.66
C ARG A 244 14.77 -7.73 9.74
N VAL A 245 13.84 -8.62 9.43
CA VAL A 245 12.80 -9.06 10.35
C VAL A 245 13.39 -9.97 11.42
N THR A 246 13.10 -9.67 12.68
CA THR A 246 13.63 -10.38 13.85
C THR A 246 12.57 -11.13 14.63
N SER A 247 11.30 -10.76 14.49
CA SER A 247 10.18 -11.46 15.11
C SER A 247 8.92 -11.24 14.26
N VAL A 248 8.16 -12.31 14.05
CA VAL A 248 6.83 -12.28 13.44
C VAL A 248 5.92 -13.16 14.26
N ARG A 249 4.77 -12.63 14.67
CA ARG A 249 3.78 -13.32 15.51
C ARG A 249 2.38 -13.06 15.02
N LEU A 250 1.51 -14.02 15.17
CA LEU A 250 0.08 -13.78 15.07
C LEU A 250 -0.39 -13.01 16.29
N VAL A 251 -1.32 -12.10 16.05
CA VAL A 251 -2.02 -11.34 17.08
C VAL A 251 -3.42 -11.92 17.19
N ARG A 252 -3.74 -12.49 18.32
CA ARG A 252 -5.05 -13.03 18.63
C ARG A 252 -5.72 -12.15 19.68
N ASP A 253 -7.03 -11.98 19.57
CA ASP A 253 -7.85 -11.22 20.52
C ASP A 253 -7.43 -9.74 20.71
N GLY A 254 -6.60 -9.20 19.82
CA GLY A 254 -6.24 -7.77 19.76
C GLY A 254 -7.26 -6.94 19.03
N ILE A 255 -8.54 -7.27 19.11
CA ILE A 255 -9.62 -6.63 18.37
C ILE A 255 -10.25 -5.54 19.24
N VAL A 256 -10.56 -4.41 18.63
CA VAL A 256 -11.40 -3.38 19.23
C VAL A 256 -12.80 -3.96 19.38
N PHE A 257 -13.31 -4.03 20.61
CA PHE A 257 -14.66 -4.50 20.87
C PHE A 257 -15.69 -3.45 20.44
N GLU A 258 -16.96 -3.88 20.25
CA GLU A 258 -18.08 -3.00 19.91
C GLU A 258 -18.28 -1.86 20.92
N ASP A 259 -17.84 -2.04 22.18
CA ASP A 259 -17.88 -1.03 23.21
C ASP A 259 -16.69 -0.05 23.19
N GLY A 260 -15.79 -0.18 22.21
CA GLY A 260 -14.59 0.64 22.04
C GLY A 260 -13.44 0.28 22.97
N THR A 261 -13.55 -0.81 23.73
CA THR A 261 -12.43 -1.31 24.55
C THR A 261 -11.43 -2.09 23.69
N TYR A 262 -10.14 -1.98 24.03
CA TYR A 262 -9.07 -2.75 23.42
C TYR A 262 -8.57 -3.78 24.42
N GLN A 263 -8.53 -5.06 24.04
CA GLN A 263 -7.93 -6.10 24.84
C GLN A 263 -6.46 -6.25 24.46
N ASP A 264 -5.58 -6.46 25.46
CA ASP A 264 -4.18 -6.75 25.22
C ASP A 264 -4.04 -7.97 24.29
N PRO A 265 -3.23 -7.87 23.23
CA PRO A 265 -3.11 -8.93 22.25
C PRO A 265 -2.42 -10.17 22.82
N TYR A 266 -2.99 -11.33 22.57
CA TYR A 266 -2.31 -12.61 22.76
C TYR A 266 -1.45 -12.91 21.52
N TYR A 267 -0.17 -13.25 21.74
CA TYR A 267 0.78 -13.52 20.68
C TYR A 267 1.04 -15.02 20.50
N GLU A 268 0.91 -15.51 19.27
CA GLU A 268 1.19 -16.89 18.88
C GLU A 268 2.37 -16.94 17.91
N GLU A 269 3.31 -17.85 18.11
CA GLU A 269 4.43 -18.07 17.21
C GLU A 269 3.96 -18.73 15.90
N ILE A 270 4.54 -18.32 14.78
CA ILE A 270 4.17 -18.82 13.46
C ILE A 270 4.98 -20.08 13.12
N ASP A 271 4.27 -21.20 12.84
CA ASP A 271 4.87 -22.42 12.29
C ASP A 271 5.10 -22.24 10.77
N ASP A 272 6.34 -22.41 10.33
CA ASP A 272 6.74 -22.23 8.92
C ASP A 272 5.99 -23.14 7.94
N LYS A 273 5.51 -24.30 8.38
CA LYS A 273 4.87 -25.30 7.52
C LYS A 273 3.35 -25.25 7.55
N LYS A 274 2.77 -24.67 8.58
CA LYS A 274 1.30 -24.54 8.72
C LYS A 274 0.78 -23.56 7.67
N LEU A 275 -0.39 -23.85 7.14
CA LEU A 275 -1.15 -22.95 6.30
C LEU A 275 -1.94 -21.97 7.17
N TYR A 276 -1.88 -20.70 6.80
CA TYR A 276 -2.62 -19.60 7.43
C TYR A 276 -3.53 -18.97 6.38
N LYS A 277 -4.78 -18.75 6.75
CA LYS A 277 -5.75 -18.10 5.88
C LYS A 277 -5.57 -16.59 5.93
N VAL A 278 -5.18 -16.02 4.80
CA VAL A 278 -4.88 -14.61 4.65
C VAL A 278 -5.93 -13.94 3.78
N CYS A 279 -6.49 -12.83 4.27
CA CYS A 279 -7.40 -11.97 3.52
C CYS A 279 -6.64 -10.76 2.96
N CYS A 280 -6.88 -10.44 1.71
CA CYS A 280 -6.35 -9.23 1.07
C CYS A 280 -7.30 -8.79 -0.06
N ASN A 281 -7.04 -7.63 -0.65
CA ASN A 281 -7.74 -7.23 -1.86
C ASN A 281 -7.10 -7.83 -3.13
N MET A 282 -7.81 -7.78 -4.25
CA MET A 282 -7.36 -8.33 -5.54
C MET A 282 -6.02 -7.73 -6.01
N TYR A 283 -5.76 -6.46 -5.73
CA TYR A 283 -4.49 -5.81 -6.09
C TYR A 283 -3.30 -6.46 -5.40
N ALA A 284 -3.38 -6.66 -4.08
CA ALA A 284 -2.31 -7.29 -3.30
C ALA A 284 -2.01 -8.72 -3.81
N ALA A 285 -3.06 -9.49 -4.14
CA ALA A 285 -2.88 -10.83 -4.72
C ALA A 285 -2.15 -10.80 -6.07
N ASN A 286 -2.51 -9.88 -6.95
CA ASN A 286 -1.84 -9.71 -8.25
C ASN A 286 -0.37 -9.27 -8.10
N MET A 287 -0.07 -8.41 -7.10
CA MET A 287 1.32 -7.99 -6.79
C MET A 287 2.21 -9.16 -6.38
N LEU A 288 1.66 -10.17 -5.67
CA LEU A 288 2.42 -11.39 -5.33
C LEU A 288 2.84 -12.17 -6.58
N GLY A 289 1.97 -12.27 -7.58
CA GLY A 289 2.29 -12.88 -8.87
C GLY A 289 3.41 -12.14 -9.61
N MET A 290 3.37 -10.81 -9.61
CA MET A 290 4.39 -9.97 -10.23
C MET A 290 5.75 -10.12 -9.54
N LEU A 291 5.78 -10.16 -8.20
CA LEU A 291 7.00 -10.39 -7.42
C LEU A 291 7.69 -11.70 -7.79
N ASN A 292 6.92 -12.78 -7.94
CA ASN A 292 7.42 -14.07 -8.36
C ASN A 292 8.09 -14.00 -9.74
N GLY A 293 7.49 -13.30 -10.69
CA GLY A 293 8.04 -13.05 -12.03
C GLY A 293 9.36 -12.23 -11.98
N LEU A 294 9.39 -11.12 -11.24
CA LEU A 294 10.55 -10.24 -11.11
C LEU A 294 11.76 -10.93 -10.47
N THR A 295 11.53 -11.80 -9.48
CA THR A 295 12.57 -12.51 -8.74
C THR A 295 12.94 -13.87 -9.36
N LYS A 296 12.35 -14.24 -10.49
CA LYS A 296 12.50 -15.55 -11.14
C LYS A 296 12.29 -16.71 -10.17
N GLY A 297 11.31 -16.59 -9.28
CA GLY A 297 10.96 -17.60 -8.30
C GLY A 297 11.86 -17.68 -7.06
N VAL A 298 12.87 -16.80 -6.91
CA VAL A 298 13.73 -16.78 -5.71
C VAL A 298 12.96 -16.32 -4.48
N LEU A 299 12.07 -15.32 -4.65
CA LEU A 299 11.13 -14.84 -3.65
C LEU A 299 9.73 -15.17 -4.15
N SER A 300 9.22 -16.34 -3.77
CA SER A 300 7.92 -16.82 -4.21
C SER A 300 6.96 -16.94 -3.03
N ILE A 301 5.81 -16.30 -3.18
CA ILE A 301 4.65 -16.49 -2.32
C ILE A 301 3.55 -17.03 -3.22
N THR A 302 3.11 -18.22 -2.95
CA THR A 302 2.13 -18.91 -3.79
C THR A 302 0.83 -19.08 -3.01
N PRO A 303 -0.19 -18.25 -3.25
CA PRO A 303 -1.51 -18.42 -2.66
C PRO A 303 -2.10 -19.79 -3.01
N LYS A 304 -2.72 -20.44 -2.04
CA LYS A 304 -3.19 -21.83 -2.10
C LYS A 304 -4.63 -21.94 -1.65
N ASN A 305 -5.31 -22.98 -2.11
CA ASN A 305 -6.54 -23.48 -1.54
C ASN A 305 -6.28 -24.14 -0.18
N ALA A 306 -7.32 -24.47 0.57
CA ALA A 306 -7.22 -25.13 1.88
C ALA A 306 -6.51 -26.50 1.84
N ASP A 307 -6.55 -27.19 0.69
CA ASP A 307 -5.86 -28.46 0.46
C ASP A 307 -4.38 -28.30 0.07
N GLY A 308 -3.89 -27.04 -0.02
CA GLY A 308 -2.51 -26.72 -0.38
C GLY A 308 -2.24 -26.62 -1.88
N THR A 309 -3.24 -26.79 -2.74
CA THR A 309 -3.08 -26.60 -4.20
C THR A 309 -2.98 -25.10 -4.55
N PRO A 310 -2.09 -24.70 -5.49
CA PRO A 310 -2.01 -23.31 -5.93
C PRO A 310 -3.33 -22.79 -6.52
N ILE A 311 -3.61 -21.51 -6.29
CA ILE A 311 -4.73 -20.80 -6.90
C ILE A 311 -4.29 -20.25 -8.25
N GLU A 312 -5.01 -20.60 -9.32
CA GLU A 312 -4.77 -20.10 -10.68
C GLU A 312 -5.62 -18.86 -11.00
N ASP A 313 -6.85 -18.83 -10.50
CA ASP A 313 -7.79 -17.70 -10.66
C ASP A 313 -8.16 -17.12 -9.29
N PHE A 314 -7.73 -15.90 -9.02
CA PHE A 314 -8.02 -15.23 -7.76
C PHE A 314 -9.50 -14.86 -7.58
N TYR A 315 -10.27 -14.71 -8.65
CA TYR A 315 -11.72 -14.48 -8.50
C TYR A 315 -12.44 -15.70 -7.91
N SER A 316 -11.89 -16.91 -8.07
CA SER A 316 -12.46 -18.13 -7.49
C SER A 316 -12.46 -18.16 -5.96
N VAL A 317 -11.62 -17.34 -5.34
CA VAL A 317 -11.47 -17.23 -3.87
C VAL A 317 -11.92 -15.86 -3.34
N ALA A 318 -12.66 -15.10 -4.15
CA ALA A 318 -13.30 -13.87 -3.73
C ALA A 318 -14.30 -14.15 -2.61
N LEU A 319 -14.23 -13.37 -1.53
CA LEU A 319 -15.17 -13.44 -0.43
C LEU A 319 -16.53 -12.94 -0.88
N LYS A 320 -17.58 -13.62 -0.43
CA LYS A 320 -18.96 -13.30 -0.78
C LYS A 320 -19.79 -13.05 0.47
N ASN A 321 -20.70 -12.10 0.37
CA ASN A 321 -21.71 -11.85 1.38
C ASN A 321 -22.81 -12.94 1.36
N TYR A 322 -23.76 -12.85 2.27
CA TYR A 322 -24.87 -13.81 2.35
C TYR A 322 -25.78 -13.85 1.11
N ASP A 323 -25.78 -12.78 0.31
CA ASP A 323 -26.55 -12.68 -0.94
C ASP A 323 -25.78 -13.26 -2.14
N GLY A 324 -24.51 -13.64 -1.93
CA GLY A 324 -23.63 -14.19 -2.96
C GLY A 324 -22.84 -13.14 -3.75
N ASP A 325 -22.96 -11.85 -3.40
CA ASP A 325 -22.20 -10.76 -4.01
C ASP A 325 -20.77 -10.70 -3.47
N GLU A 326 -19.84 -10.21 -4.27
CA GLU A 326 -18.45 -9.99 -3.84
C GLU A 326 -18.37 -8.93 -2.73
N ILE A 327 -17.67 -9.24 -1.65
CA ILE A 327 -17.36 -8.26 -0.60
C ILE A 327 -16.30 -7.31 -1.13
N LYS A 328 -16.66 -6.05 -1.35
CA LYS A 328 -15.74 -5.02 -1.81
C LYS A 328 -14.97 -4.40 -0.64
N GLU A 329 -13.72 -4.03 -0.87
CA GLU A 329 -12.83 -3.40 0.09
C GLU A 329 -13.47 -2.16 0.76
N TRP A 330 -14.01 -1.23 -0.04
CA TRP A 330 -14.62 -0.01 0.48
C TRP A 330 -15.91 -0.28 1.26
N ILE A 331 -16.68 -1.33 0.89
CA ILE A 331 -17.89 -1.75 1.63
C ILE A 331 -17.50 -2.30 2.99
N ALA A 332 -16.47 -3.15 3.06
CA ALA A 332 -15.93 -3.64 4.31
C ALA A 332 -15.48 -2.48 5.20
N PHE A 333 -14.76 -1.52 4.64
CA PHE A 333 -14.29 -0.34 5.34
C PHE A 333 -15.45 0.53 5.86
N LYS A 334 -16.42 0.86 5.00
CA LYS A 334 -17.65 1.58 5.36
C LYS A 334 -18.40 0.88 6.50
N ASN A 335 -18.65 -0.41 6.39
CA ASN A 335 -19.38 -1.19 7.38
C ASN A 335 -18.65 -1.22 8.73
N TYR A 336 -17.32 -1.30 8.71
CA TYR A 336 -16.52 -1.26 9.94
C TYR A 336 -16.59 0.11 10.61
N LEU A 337 -16.46 1.21 9.85
CA LEU A 337 -16.64 2.57 10.39
C LEU A 337 -18.02 2.76 11.04
N MET A 338 -19.07 2.22 10.42
CA MET A 338 -20.44 2.30 10.94
C MET A 338 -20.68 1.40 12.17
N SER A 339 -19.78 0.47 12.46
CA SER A 339 -19.96 -0.48 13.60
C SER A 339 -19.46 0.07 14.93
N PHE A 340 -18.73 1.18 14.93
CA PHE A 340 -18.20 1.74 16.16
C PHE A 340 -19.28 2.32 17.06
N PRO A 341 -19.01 2.40 18.38
CA PRO A 341 -19.92 3.05 19.32
C PRO A 341 -20.19 4.51 18.96
N ALA A 342 -21.38 4.97 19.28
CA ALA A 342 -21.77 6.37 19.11
C ALA A 342 -20.81 7.30 19.86
N ARG A 343 -20.59 8.48 19.31
CA ARG A 343 -19.78 9.55 19.89
C ARG A 343 -20.27 9.97 21.29
N GLY A 344 -21.58 9.87 21.52
CA GLY A 344 -22.18 10.12 22.81
C GLY A 344 -22.37 11.58 23.12
N GLN A 345 -22.13 11.98 24.39
CA GLN A 345 -22.29 13.37 24.81
C GLN A 345 -21.16 14.24 24.31
N VAL A 346 -21.48 15.24 23.52
CA VAL A 346 -20.53 16.19 22.92
C VAL A 346 -20.77 17.60 23.48
N SER A 347 -19.70 18.24 23.98
CA SER A 347 -19.74 19.63 24.40
C SER A 347 -19.83 20.56 23.19
N GLN A 348 -20.73 21.53 23.24
CA GLN A 348 -20.75 22.60 22.24
C GLN A 348 -19.69 23.67 22.55
N ALA A 349 -19.33 24.46 21.54
CA ALA A 349 -18.30 25.47 21.65
C ALA A 349 -18.70 26.61 22.69
N ALA A 350 -17.69 27.28 23.22
CA ALA A 350 -17.66 28.12 24.41
C ALA A 350 -18.57 29.36 24.49
N HIS A 351 -19.69 29.42 23.78
CA HIS A 351 -20.64 30.58 23.86
C HIS A 351 -22.12 30.15 23.90
N VAL A 352 -22.39 28.91 24.24
CA VAL A 352 -23.75 28.38 24.34
C VAL A 352 -24.16 28.33 25.83
N PRO A 353 -25.40 28.67 26.21
CA PRO A 353 -25.87 28.55 27.59
C PRO A 353 -25.68 27.12 28.14
N ASP A 354 -25.31 26.98 29.42
CA ASP A 354 -24.94 25.72 30.08
C ASP A 354 -25.95 24.59 29.90
N PHE A 355 -27.25 24.88 29.75
CA PHE A 355 -28.30 23.85 29.50
C PHE A 355 -28.34 23.35 28.08
N LEU A 356 -27.61 23.99 27.12
CA LEU A 356 -27.40 23.57 25.75
C LEU A 356 -25.94 23.23 25.49
N SER A 357 -25.09 23.16 26.53
CA SER A 357 -23.64 23.00 26.41
C SER A 357 -23.22 21.58 25.93
N SER A 358 -24.13 20.64 25.92
CA SER A 358 -23.88 19.29 25.38
C SER A 358 -25.10 18.76 24.68
N TYR A 359 -24.86 17.92 23.62
CA TYR A 359 -25.89 17.18 22.95
C TYR A 359 -25.40 15.74 22.68
N TYR A 360 -26.35 14.81 22.51
CA TYR A 360 -26.02 13.46 22.16
C TYR A 360 -25.81 13.34 20.64
N ASP A 361 -24.61 12.92 20.24
CA ASP A 361 -24.25 12.65 18.85
C ASP A 361 -24.29 11.13 18.62
N PRO A 362 -25.23 10.61 17.84
CA PRO A 362 -25.34 9.19 17.54
C PRO A 362 -24.30 8.69 16.52
N THR A 363 -23.51 9.58 15.93
CA THR A 363 -22.51 9.22 14.92
C THR A 363 -21.48 8.25 15.50
N PRO A 364 -21.17 7.12 14.86
CA PRO A 364 -20.10 6.24 15.27
C PRO A 364 -18.77 6.97 15.36
N SER A 365 -17.97 6.68 16.39
CA SER A 365 -16.68 7.35 16.60
C SER A 365 -15.52 6.37 16.48
N ILE A 366 -14.54 6.71 15.66
CA ILE A 366 -13.33 5.90 15.54
C ILE A 366 -12.62 5.82 16.89
N PRO A 367 -12.30 4.62 17.39
CA PRO A 367 -11.66 4.43 18.69
C PRO A 367 -10.28 5.10 18.76
N LEU A 368 -9.94 5.64 19.93
CA LEU A 368 -8.67 6.32 20.16
C LEU A 368 -7.44 5.43 20.00
N CYS A 369 -7.58 4.09 20.03
CA CYS A 369 -6.46 3.19 19.77
C CYS A 369 -5.86 3.35 18.35
N TYR A 370 -6.62 3.91 17.40
CA TYR A 370 -6.12 4.23 16.07
C TYR A 370 -5.42 5.58 15.94
N SER A 371 -5.37 6.39 17.01
CA SER A 371 -4.65 7.68 17.00
C SER A 371 -3.13 7.51 17.01
N GLU A 372 -2.63 6.35 17.45
CA GLU A 372 -1.21 6.03 17.59
C GLU A 372 -0.93 4.60 17.11
N PRO A 373 0.30 4.30 16.65
CA PRO A 373 0.70 2.95 16.29
C PRO A 373 0.45 1.92 17.39
N MET A 374 -0.17 0.80 17.04
CA MET A 374 -0.55 -0.28 17.96
C MET A 374 0.56 -1.34 18.17
N GLY A 375 1.71 -1.17 17.53
CA GLY A 375 2.84 -2.09 17.64
C GLY A 375 2.76 -3.29 16.69
N ARG A 376 1.93 -3.21 15.65
CA ARG A 376 1.86 -4.25 14.59
C ARG A 376 3.10 -4.25 13.71
N LYS A 377 3.71 -3.08 13.50
CA LYS A 377 4.97 -2.91 12.76
C LYS A 377 5.94 -2.07 13.59
N THR A 378 6.97 -2.69 14.14
CA THR A 378 7.93 -2.02 15.01
C THR A 378 9.33 -2.03 14.39
N ALA A 379 9.82 -0.85 13.99
CA ALA A 379 11.19 -0.64 13.57
C ALA A 379 12.08 -0.36 14.78
N TYR A 380 13.31 -0.87 14.77
CA TYR A 380 14.33 -0.48 15.72
C TYR A 380 15.71 -0.50 15.08
N GLU A 381 16.67 0.14 15.74
CA GLU A 381 18.06 0.20 15.31
C GLU A 381 18.99 -0.42 16.36
N GLN A 382 19.60 -1.53 16.01
CA GLN A 382 20.61 -2.16 16.85
C GLN A 382 21.78 -2.62 15.99
N GLY A 383 22.94 -2.04 16.22
CA GLY A 383 24.19 -2.33 15.48
C GLY A 383 25.12 -3.27 16.24
N GLY A 384 26.34 -3.45 15.72
CA GLY A 384 27.40 -4.26 16.32
C GLY A 384 27.16 -5.77 16.26
N LEU A 385 27.61 -6.51 17.25
CA LEU A 385 27.49 -7.98 17.30
C LEU A 385 26.03 -8.46 17.34
N ALA A 386 25.09 -7.65 17.79
CA ALA A 386 23.66 -7.98 17.81
C ALA A 386 23.10 -8.26 16.42
N VAL A 387 23.66 -7.67 15.37
CA VAL A 387 23.28 -7.94 13.98
C VAL A 387 23.64 -9.37 13.56
N ILE A 388 24.67 -9.94 14.15
CA ILE A 388 25.22 -11.26 13.80
C ILE A 388 24.76 -12.35 14.77
N SER A 389 24.41 -12.00 16.02
CA SER A 389 24.08 -12.98 17.09
C SER A 389 22.85 -13.83 16.81
N HIS A 390 21.89 -13.32 16.01
CA HIS A 390 20.70 -14.03 15.60
C HIS A 390 20.54 -13.93 14.07
N PRO A 391 21.40 -14.65 13.30
CA PRO A 391 21.38 -14.55 11.84
C PRO A 391 20.10 -15.14 11.27
N GLY A 392 19.39 -14.37 10.46
CA GLY A 392 18.30 -14.87 9.64
C GLY A 392 18.81 -15.74 8.48
N THR A 393 17.91 -16.13 7.58
CA THR A 393 18.25 -17.06 6.49
C THR A 393 19.31 -16.47 5.56
N ALA A 394 19.22 -15.20 5.20
CA ALA A 394 20.17 -14.54 4.30
C ALA A 394 21.57 -14.44 4.96
N THR A 395 21.64 -14.03 6.23
CA THR A 395 22.90 -13.93 6.96
C THR A 395 23.58 -15.29 7.14
N LYS A 396 22.81 -16.38 7.31
CA LYS A 396 23.35 -17.75 7.39
C LYS A 396 23.99 -18.22 6.08
N LEU A 397 23.54 -17.69 4.93
CA LEU A 397 24.10 -18.02 3.62
C LEU A 397 25.41 -17.28 3.33
N ILE A 398 25.69 -16.14 3.96
CA ILE A 398 26.90 -15.33 3.71
C ILE A 398 28.20 -16.14 3.82
N PRO A 399 28.45 -16.95 4.87
CA PRO A 399 29.66 -17.76 4.97
C PRO A 399 29.81 -18.74 3.80
N HIS A 400 28.70 -19.33 3.34
CA HIS A 400 28.71 -20.26 2.20
C HIS A 400 29.00 -19.56 0.86
N VAL A 401 28.45 -18.35 0.68
CA VAL A 401 28.71 -17.52 -0.51
C VAL A 401 30.17 -17.06 -0.52
N ILE A 402 30.70 -16.63 0.62
CA ILE A 402 32.12 -16.24 0.75
C ILE A 402 33.03 -17.45 0.49
N LEU A 403 32.72 -18.61 1.07
CA LEU A 403 33.48 -19.83 0.85
C LEU A 403 33.45 -20.24 -0.65
N GLY A 404 32.27 -20.18 -1.28
CA GLY A 404 32.13 -20.43 -2.71
C GLY A 404 32.96 -19.48 -3.58
N ALA A 405 32.94 -18.18 -3.27
CA ALA A 405 33.75 -17.18 -3.96
C ALA A 405 35.26 -17.43 -3.77
N VAL A 406 35.70 -17.75 -2.55
CA VAL A 406 37.11 -18.09 -2.27
C VAL A 406 37.52 -19.36 -3.03
N CYS A 407 36.68 -20.40 -3.03
CA CYS A 407 36.95 -21.62 -3.80
C CYS A 407 37.05 -21.32 -5.33
N LEU A 408 36.16 -20.47 -5.85
CA LEU A 408 36.20 -20.09 -7.26
C LEU A 408 37.48 -19.33 -7.61
N ILE A 409 37.89 -18.37 -6.78
CA ILE A 409 39.14 -17.63 -6.93
C ILE A 409 40.33 -18.60 -6.89
N ALA A 410 40.36 -19.53 -5.95
CA ALA A 410 41.42 -20.52 -5.84
C ALA A 410 41.50 -21.43 -7.09
N LEU A 411 40.36 -21.84 -7.65
CA LEU A 411 40.30 -22.61 -8.89
C LEU A 411 40.83 -21.82 -10.09
N ILE A 412 40.49 -20.54 -10.20
CA ILE A 412 41.00 -19.63 -11.24
C ILE A 412 42.53 -19.50 -11.13
N ILE A 413 43.04 -19.29 -9.91
CA ILE A 413 44.49 -19.21 -9.68
C ILE A 413 45.18 -20.52 -10.07
N LEU A 414 44.64 -21.68 -9.69
CA LEU A 414 45.19 -22.97 -10.07
C LEU A 414 45.19 -23.17 -11.59
N ALA A 415 44.08 -22.79 -12.27
CA ALA A 415 44.01 -22.88 -13.72
C ALA A 415 45.06 -22.01 -14.43
N VAL A 416 45.27 -20.79 -13.93
CA VAL A 416 46.30 -19.88 -14.45
C VAL A 416 47.70 -20.46 -14.24
N VAL A 417 48.00 -20.94 -13.02
CA VAL A 417 49.30 -21.53 -12.69
C VAL A 417 49.55 -22.79 -13.55
N PHE A 418 48.51 -23.61 -13.75
CA PHE A 418 48.65 -24.81 -14.62
C PHE A 418 48.84 -24.43 -16.07
N GLY A 419 48.15 -23.43 -16.56
CA GLY A 419 48.33 -22.85 -17.89
C GLY A 419 49.77 -22.33 -18.12
N ILE A 420 50.29 -21.56 -17.17
CA ILE A 420 51.67 -21.05 -17.19
C ILE A 420 52.69 -22.21 -17.18
N ARG A 421 52.51 -23.21 -16.33
CA ARG A 421 53.36 -24.42 -16.29
C ARG A 421 53.34 -25.18 -17.60
N ARG A 422 52.16 -25.33 -18.23
CA ARG A 422 52.01 -25.99 -19.52
C ARG A 422 52.70 -25.21 -20.66
N LEU A 423 52.58 -23.91 -20.65
CA LEU A 423 53.27 -23.00 -21.58
C LEU A 423 54.79 -23.11 -21.46
N LYS A 424 55.33 -23.06 -20.22
CA LYS A 424 56.77 -23.23 -19.95
C LYS A 424 57.31 -24.57 -20.44
N ARG A 425 56.56 -25.68 -20.25
CA ARG A 425 56.92 -27.00 -20.77
C ARG A 425 56.88 -27.09 -22.30
N ARG A 426 56.00 -26.34 -22.96
CA ARG A 426 56.01 -26.26 -24.44
C ARG A 426 57.18 -25.46 -24.99
N VAL A 427 57.50 -24.35 -24.38
CA VAL A 427 58.63 -23.50 -24.76
C VAL A 427 59.98 -24.23 -24.53
N SER A 428 60.13 -25.00 -23.44
CA SER A 428 61.34 -25.81 -23.17
C SER A 428 61.51 -27.04 -24.10
N LYS A 429 60.49 -27.44 -24.83
CA LYS A 429 60.60 -28.51 -25.86
C LYS A 429 60.86 -27.97 -27.27
N LEU A 430 60.81 -26.66 -27.44
CA LEU A 430 61.11 -25.95 -28.69
C LEU A 430 62.51 -25.32 -28.72
N ARG A 431 63.20 -25.42 -27.60
CA ARG A 431 64.67 -25.20 -27.48
C ARG A 431 65.37 -26.56 -27.40
#